data_a084019b49374f27153a7f20cfd01434
#
_entry.id   a084019b49374f27153a7f20cfd01434
#
_cell.length_a   1.000
_cell.length_b   1.000
_cell.length_c   1.000
_cell.angle_alpha   90.00
_cell.angle_beta   90.00
_cell.angle_gamma   90.00
#
_symmetry.space_group_name_H-M   'P 1'
#
loop_
_entity.id
_entity.type
_entity.pdbx_description
1 polymer ?
#
loop_
_entity_poly.entity_id
_entity_poly.type
_entity_poly.pdbx_seq_one_letter_code
_entity_poly.pdbx_strand_id
1 'polypeptide(L)'
;NGKIKAVETTAGTIETGYVINAAALYCDEIAAMVGKADYKVVARRGQFYILDKNTSCKVEHIVLPIPTKITKGKLMCPTIHGNMLVGPTAEDLDNKTDKSVTTDGLESIVKDVQRLIPNVNIRDTITQYSGLRPNRNPEGLHVDVYDDLEGYVNLSGVRSTGLTLSVSMGVYVAQLLKEHGCDLVYKEDFKKTRKGIRIFHEMTADEQEEIIKENPGYGNIICRCETITEGEIL
;
A
#
# COMPACT_ATOMS: atom_id res chain seq x y z
N ASN A 1 -23.82 8.71 25.89
CA ASN A 1 -22.77 7.95 25.22
C ASN A 1 -23.37 7.31 23.98
N GLY A 2 -22.67 7.46 22.85
CA GLY A 2 -23.04 6.81 21.60
C GLY A 2 -22.59 5.35 21.57
N LYS A 3 -23.24 4.55 20.72
CA LYS A 3 -22.84 3.17 20.46
C LYS A 3 -23.04 2.85 18.98
N ILE A 4 -22.09 2.16 18.39
CA ILE A 4 -22.23 1.64 17.02
C ILE A 4 -23.35 0.58 17.01
N LYS A 5 -24.23 0.65 16.00
CA LYS A 5 -25.34 -0.30 15.80
C LYS A 5 -25.35 -0.86 14.37
N ALA A 6 -24.95 -0.04 13.42
CA ALA A 6 -24.95 -0.44 12.01
C ALA A 6 -24.03 0.47 11.18
N VAL A 7 -23.69 0.00 9.98
CA VAL A 7 -23.06 0.78 8.91
C VAL A 7 -23.99 0.80 7.71
N GLU A 8 -24.36 1.99 7.25
CA GLU A 8 -25.11 2.17 6.01
C GLU A 8 -24.14 2.23 4.83
N THR A 9 -24.40 1.43 3.81
CA THR A 9 -23.58 1.35 2.60
C THR A 9 -24.45 1.47 1.36
N THR A 10 -23.86 1.67 0.20
CA THR A 10 -24.56 1.67 -1.10
C THR A 10 -25.21 0.32 -1.44
N ALA A 11 -24.76 -0.77 -0.78
CA ALA A 11 -25.32 -2.12 -0.93
C ALA A 11 -26.34 -2.51 0.15
N GLY A 12 -26.61 -1.61 1.11
CA GLY A 12 -27.55 -1.85 2.21
C GLY A 12 -26.93 -1.60 3.58
N THR A 13 -27.71 -1.85 4.60
CA THR A 13 -27.34 -1.68 6.02
C THR A 13 -26.73 -2.95 6.58
N ILE A 14 -25.58 -2.83 7.25
CA ILE A 14 -24.90 -3.93 7.93
C ILE A 14 -25.03 -3.68 9.45
N GLU A 15 -25.78 -4.51 10.14
CA GLU A 15 -25.87 -4.46 11.60
C GLU A 15 -24.55 -4.95 12.20
N THR A 16 -23.96 -4.13 13.08
CA THR A 16 -22.70 -4.45 13.77
C THR A 16 -22.56 -3.67 15.06
N GLY A 17 -21.94 -4.27 16.06
CA GLY A 17 -21.57 -3.58 17.30
C GLY A 17 -20.19 -2.90 17.26
N TYR A 18 -19.38 -3.17 16.24
CA TYR A 18 -18.01 -2.65 16.14
C TYR A 18 -17.68 -2.21 14.72
N VAL A 19 -17.02 -1.07 14.60
CA VAL A 19 -16.47 -0.53 13.35
C VAL A 19 -15.00 -0.16 13.55
N ILE A 20 -14.15 -0.68 12.71
CA ILE A 20 -12.73 -0.32 12.65
C ILE A 20 -12.53 0.51 11.40
N ASN A 21 -12.30 1.81 11.56
CA ASN A 21 -11.97 2.70 10.47
C ASN A 21 -10.49 2.59 10.10
N ALA A 22 -10.18 1.90 9.02
CA ALA A 22 -8.85 1.77 8.44
C ALA A 22 -8.82 2.28 7.00
N ALA A 23 -9.64 3.29 6.69
CA ALA A 23 -9.91 3.77 5.32
C ALA A 23 -8.79 4.66 4.73
N ALA A 24 -7.64 4.77 5.38
CA ALA A 24 -6.45 5.47 4.91
C ALA A 24 -6.74 6.92 4.45
N LEU A 25 -6.81 7.18 3.14
CA LEU A 25 -7.08 8.52 2.58
C LEU A 25 -8.43 9.11 3.00
N TYR A 26 -9.38 8.26 3.35
CA TYR A 26 -10.76 8.64 3.67
C TYR A 26 -11.12 8.44 5.15
N CYS A 27 -10.13 8.16 6.01
CA CYS A 27 -10.42 7.89 7.41
C CYS A 27 -10.97 9.12 8.16
N ASP A 28 -10.62 10.34 7.76
CA ASP A 28 -11.18 11.57 8.29
C ASP A 28 -12.66 11.77 7.90
N GLU A 29 -13.04 11.39 6.69
CA GLU A 29 -14.43 11.46 6.21
C GLU A 29 -15.33 10.48 6.96
N ILE A 30 -14.84 9.25 7.18
CA ILE A 30 -15.56 8.24 7.99
C ILE A 30 -15.62 8.67 9.46
N ALA A 31 -14.54 9.21 10.02
CA ALA A 31 -14.53 9.74 11.37
C ALA A 31 -15.52 10.91 11.54
N ALA A 32 -15.70 11.73 10.49
CA ALA A 32 -16.69 12.80 10.49
C ALA A 32 -18.14 12.30 10.62
N MET A 33 -18.46 11.15 10.04
CA MET A 33 -19.81 10.55 10.13
C MET A 33 -20.23 10.23 11.55
N VAL A 34 -19.27 10.02 12.45
CA VAL A 34 -19.48 9.74 13.88
C VAL A 34 -19.06 10.90 14.79
N GLY A 35 -18.79 12.08 14.23
CA GLY A 35 -18.43 13.29 14.98
C GLY A 35 -17.02 13.26 15.58
N LYS A 36 -16.10 12.47 15.01
CA LYS A 36 -14.71 12.31 15.51
C LYS A 36 -13.64 12.84 14.55
N ALA A 37 -13.98 13.83 13.71
CA ALA A 37 -13.08 14.46 12.75
C ALA A 37 -12.37 15.69 13.33
N ASP A 38 -11.48 15.49 14.27
CA ASP A 38 -10.57 16.51 14.82
C ASP A 38 -9.26 16.67 14.01
N TYR A 39 -9.16 15.96 12.90
CA TYR A 39 -8.00 15.94 12.00
C TYR A 39 -8.46 15.95 10.53
N LYS A 40 -7.50 16.21 9.63
CA LYS A 40 -7.68 16.08 8.18
C LYS A 40 -6.65 15.13 7.60
N VAL A 41 -7.03 14.44 6.53
CA VAL A 41 -6.13 13.65 5.70
C VAL A 41 -5.94 14.32 4.36
N VAL A 42 -4.69 14.67 4.06
CA VAL A 42 -4.25 15.24 2.79
C VAL A 42 -3.60 14.14 1.96
N ALA A 43 -3.92 14.07 0.69
CA ALA A 43 -3.32 13.12 -0.23
C ALA A 43 -1.90 13.59 -0.60
N ARG A 44 -0.85 12.87 -0.15
CA ARG A 44 0.53 13.17 -0.54
C ARG A 44 0.94 12.32 -1.70
N ARG A 45 0.98 12.89 -2.91
CA ARG A 45 1.38 12.20 -4.14
C ARG A 45 2.87 11.94 -4.17
N GLY A 46 3.23 10.68 -4.47
CA GLY A 46 4.58 10.24 -4.76
C GLY A 46 4.65 9.66 -6.16
N GLN A 47 5.44 10.26 -7.02
CA GLN A 47 5.64 9.85 -8.42
C GLN A 47 6.97 9.11 -8.53
N PHE A 48 7.03 8.10 -9.41
CA PHE A 48 8.19 7.22 -9.56
C PHE A 48 8.48 6.91 -11.02
N TYR A 49 9.75 6.66 -11.31
CA TYR A 49 10.22 5.92 -12.48
C TYR A 49 10.53 4.46 -12.11
N ILE A 50 10.27 3.56 -13.03
CA ILE A 50 10.82 2.20 -13.06
C ILE A 50 11.76 2.11 -14.25
N LEU A 51 13.03 1.84 -14.00
CA LEU A 51 14.02 1.61 -15.04
C LEU A 51 14.10 0.12 -15.35
N ASP A 52 14.46 -0.20 -16.61
CA ASP A 52 14.67 -1.55 -17.09
C ASP A 52 15.72 -2.30 -16.25
N LYS A 53 15.56 -3.62 -16.14
CA LYS A 53 16.52 -4.49 -15.46
C LYS A 53 17.89 -4.54 -16.13
N ASN A 54 18.01 -4.11 -17.39
CA ASN A 54 19.27 -4.01 -18.12
C ASN A 54 19.89 -2.62 -18.08
N THR A 55 19.32 -1.69 -17.30
CA THR A 55 19.92 -0.35 -17.14
C THR A 55 21.39 -0.44 -16.74
N SER A 56 22.21 0.44 -17.28
CA SER A 56 23.62 0.55 -16.92
C SER A 56 23.85 1.13 -15.51
N CYS A 57 22.80 1.71 -14.93
CA CYS A 57 22.84 2.36 -13.62
C CYS A 57 22.11 1.51 -12.59
N LYS A 58 22.79 0.49 -12.06
CA LYS A 58 22.27 -0.41 -11.02
C LYS A 58 22.86 -0.05 -9.66
N VAL A 59 22.02 -0.20 -8.63
CA VAL A 59 22.44 -0.18 -7.24
C VAL A 59 22.00 -1.48 -6.58
N GLU A 60 22.82 -1.99 -5.66
CA GLU A 60 22.50 -3.23 -4.92
C GLU A 60 21.74 -2.95 -3.62
N HIS A 61 21.77 -1.71 -3.17
CA HIS A 61 21.15 -1.26 -1.93
C HIS A 61 20.26 -0.04 -2.18
N ILE A 62 19.44 0.30 -1.19
CA ILE A 62 18.67 1.54 -1.22
C ILE A 62 19.60 2.72 -1.01
N VAL A 63 19.71 3.59 -2.01
CA VAL A 63 20.51 4.82 -1.94
C VAL A 63 19.59 5.99 -1.65
N LEU A 64 19.78 6.63 -0.51
CA LEU A 64 18.98 7.74 0.02
C LEU A 64 19.86 8.97 0.26
N PRO A 65 19.35 10.20 0.03
CA PRO A 65 20.00 11.40 0.54
C PRO A 65 19.80 11.53 2.05
N ILE A 66 20.50 12.46 2.65
CA ILE A 66 20.25 12.86 4.04
C ILE A 66 18.83 13.46 4.12
N PRO A 67 17.97 12.95 5.05
CA PRO A 67 16.62 13.47 5.19
C PRO A 67 16.57 14.95 5.56
N THR A 68 15.57 15.65 5.03
CA THR A 68 15.24 17.02 5.41
C THR A 68 14.03 17.03 6.36
N LYS A 69 13.68 18.21 6.89
CA LYS A 69 12.46 18.36 7.72
C LYS A 69 11.17 18.02 6.96
N ILE A 70 11.16 18.15 5.63
CA ILE A 70 9.95 18.02 4.80
C ILE A 70 9.85 16.65 4.15
N THR A 71 10.99 16.05 3.77
CA THR A 71 11.02 14.80 3.01
C THR A 71 12.25 13.97 3.34
N LYS A 72 12.10 12.64 3.20
CA LYS A 72 13.23 11.70 3.25
C LYS A 72 14.11 11.76 1.97
N GLY A 73 13.71 12.58 1.01
CA GLY A 73 14.37 12.73 -0.28
C GLY A 73 13.92 11.70 -1.31
N LYS A 74 14.47 11.84 -2.51
CA LYS A 74 14.26 10.91 -3.62
C LYS A 74 15.38 9.88 -3.60
N LEU A 75 15.02 8.65 -3.75
CA LEU A 75 15.91 7.49 -3.65
C LEU A 75 16.04 6.75 -4.99
N MET A 76 17.01 5.88 -5.04
CA MET A 76 17.07 4.78 -6.00
C MET A 76 17.21 3.46 -5.24
N CYS A 77 16.42 2.46 -5.62
CA CYS A 77 16.50 1.13 -5.02
C CYS A 77 16.21 0.03 -6.04
N PRO A 78 16.82 -1.16 -5.86
CA PRO A 78 16.48 -2.32 -6.68
C PRO A 78 15.10 -2.86 -6.29
N THR A 79 14.39 -3.41 -7.27
CA THR A 79 13.20 -4.23 -7.05
C THR A 79 13.58 -5.71 -6.98
N ILE A 80 12.67 -6.56 -6.50
CA ILE A 80 12.89 -8.01 -6.46
C ILE A 80 13.06 -8.63 -7.84
N HIS A 81 12.61 -7.96 -8.91
CA HIS A 81 12.74 -8.43 -10.28
C HIS A 81 13.96 -7.82 -11.02
N GLY A 82 14.83 -7.08 -10.31
CA GLY A 82 16.06 -6.50 -10.85
C GLY A 82 15.88 -5.14 -11.55
N ASN A 83 14.68 -4.60 -11.59
CA ASN A 83 14.43 -3.23 -12.04
C ASN A 83 14.94 -2.22 -11.01
N MET A 84 15.11 -0.97 -11.42
CA MET A 84 15.45 0.12 -10.52
C MET A 84 14.25 1.05 -10.32
N LEU A 85 13.83 1.24 -9.07
CA LEU A 85 12.82 2.21 -8.68
C LEU A 85 13.48 3.54 -8.33
N VAL A 86 13.03 4.63 -8.94
CA VAL A 86 13.58 5.98 -8.76
C VAL A 86 12.47 6.96 -8.36
N GLY A 87 12.61 7.62 -7.23
CA GLY A 87 11.62 8.53 -6.64
C GLY A 87 11.65 8.46 -5.12
N PRO A 88 10.55 8.81 -4.41
CA PRO A 88 9.35 9.47 -4.87
C PRO A 88 9.41 11.00 -4.85
N THR A 89 8.42 11.65 -5.47
CA THR A 89 8.06 13.03 -5.12
C THR A 89 7.27 13.08 -3.80
N ALA A 90 7.04 14.27 -3.27
CA ALA A 90 6.17 14.50 -2.12
C ALA A 90 5.41 15.81 -2.32
N GLU A 91 4.21 15.69 -2.83
CA GLU A 91 3.31 16.80 -3.18
C GLU A 91 1.96 16.60 -2.52
N ASP A 92 1.53 17.58 -1.75
CA ASP A 92 0.23 17.54 -1.08
C ASP A 92 -0.86 18.03 -2.04
N LEU A 93 -1.93 17.26 -2.17
CA LEU A 93 -3.06 17.51 -3.06
C LEU A 93 -4.37 17.52 -2.27
N ASP A 94 -5.26 18.46 -2.64
CA ASP A 94 -6.62 18.47 -2.12
C ASP A 94 -7.47 17.33 -2.70
N ASN A 95 -7.17 16.94 -3.95
CA ASN A 95 -7.87 15.84 -4.61
C ASN A 95 -7.29 14.48 -4.21
N LYS A 96 -8.04 13.73 -3.40
CA LYS A 96 -7.69 12.38 -2.92
C LYS A 96 -7.73 11.28 -4.00
N THR A 97 -8.08 11.62 -5.23
CA THR A 97 -8.16 10.66 -6.36
C THR A 97 -7.13 10.91 -7.46
N ASP A 98 -6.43 12.06 -7.42
CA ASP A 98 -5.47 12.43 -8.46
C ASP A 98 -4.17 11.62 -8.38
N LYS A 99 -4.09 10.59 -9.20
CA LYS A 99 -2.90 9.74 -9.40
C LYS A 99 -2.14 10.09 -10.69
N SER A 100 -2.30 11.30 -11.20
CA SER A 100 -1.57 11.73 -12.40
C SER A 100 -0.05 11.77 -12.15
N VAL A 101 0.71 11.54 -13.21
CA VAL A 101 2.15 11.78 -13.25
C VAL A 101 2.38 13.07 -14.00
N THR A 102 3.20 13.98 -13.46
CA THR A 102 3.43 15.31 -14.02
C THR A 102 4.87 15.47 -14.48
N THR A 103 5.08 16.26 -15.53
CA THR A 103 6.40 16.58 -16.05
C THR A 103 7.30 17.18 -14.96
N ASP A 104 6.81 18.19 -14.24
CA ASP A 104 7.57 18.86 -13.17
C ASP A 104 7.97 17.89 -12.05
N GLY A 105 7.06 16.98 -11.66
CA GLY A 105 7.34 15.95 -10.67
C GLY A 105 8.45 15.02 -11.12
N LEU A 106 8.38 14.54 -12.35
CA LEU A 106 9.37 13.64 -12.94
C LEU A 106 10.74 14.33 -13.12
N GLU A 107 10.78 15.56 -13.64
CA GLU A 107 12.01 16.34 -13.77
C GLU A 107 12.67 16.59 -12.42
N SER A 108 11.86 16.85 -11.38
CA SER A 108 12.37 17.02 -10.03
C SER A 108 13.03 15.76 -9.48
N ILE A 109 12.53 14.55 -9.86
CA ILE A 109 13.17 13.29 -9.49
C ILE A 109 14.54 13.18 -10.13
N VAL A 110 14.65 13.41 -11.43
CA VAL A 110 15.91 13.34 -12.17
C VAL A 110 16.95 14.26 -11.56
N LYS A 111 16.60 15.53 -11.35
CA LYS A 111 17.48 16.55 -10.78
C LYS A 111 18.05 16.14 -9.42
N ASP A 112 17.24 15.56 -8.55
CA ASP A 112 17.68 15.23 -7.20
C ASP A 112 18.46 13.91 -7.17
N VAL A 113 18.03 12.90 -7.93
CA VAL A 113 18.72 11.60 -7.97
C VAL A 113 20.07 11.70 -8.66
N GLN A 114 20.24 12.55 -9.67
CA GLN A 114 21.54 12.81 -10.32
C GLN A 114 22.60 13.35 -9.36
N ARG A 115 22.21 13.95 -8.24
CA ARG A 115 23.17 14.36 -7.19
C ARG A 115 23.72 13.18 -6.40
N LEU A 116 22.99 12.07 -6.33
CA LEU A 116 23.38 10.84 -5.63
C LEU A 116 24.06 9.86 -6.61
N ILE A 117 23.50 9.78 -7.81
CA ILE A 117 23.88 8.84 -8.86
C ILE A 117 23.99 9.63 -10.17
N PRO A 118 25.15 10.26 -10.43
CA PRO A 118 25.32 11.18 -11.55
C PRO A 118 25.04 10.58 -12.93
N ASN A 119 25.24 9.28 -13.08
CA ASN A 119 25.06 8.55 -14.35
C ASN A 119 23.69 7.87 -14.48
N VAL A 120 22.70 8.23 -13.65
CA VAL A 120 21.34 7.69 -13.80
C VAL A 120 20.81 8.00 -15.21
N ASN A 121 20.39 6.95 -15.92
CA ASN A 121 19.89 7.07 -17.30
C ASN A 121 18.37 6.90 -17.33
N ILE A 122 17.63 8.00 -17.39
CA ILE A 122 16.17 8.00 -17.44
C ILE A 122 15.62 7.46 -18.77
N ARG A 123 16.44 7.37 -19.83
CA ARG A 123 16.00 6.76 -21.10
C ARG A 123 15.73 5.26 -20.98
N ASP A 124 16.26 4.62 -19.92
CA ASP A 124 15.99 3.22 -19.61
C ASP A 124 14.64 3.02 -18.89
N THR A 125 13.79 4.05 -18.83
CA THR A 125 12.47 3.96 -18.19
C THR A 125 11.54 3.05 -18.99
N ILE A 126 10.98 2.06 -18.29
CA ILE A 126 9.95 1.18 -18.85
C ILE A 126 8.54 1.61 -18.46
N THR A 127 8.39 2.27 -17.30
CA THR A 127 7.10 2.81 -16.85
C THR A 127 7.27 3.90 -15.80
N GLN A 128 6.18 4.62 -15.57
CA GLN A 128 6.05 5.66 -14.56
C GLN A 128 4.71 5.46 -13.83
N TYR A 129 4.68 5.73 -12.55
CA TYR A 129 3.43 5.69 -11.80
C TYR A 129 3.44 6.66 -10.63
N SER A 130 2.29 6.89 -10.07
CA SER A 130 2.13 7.64 -8.83
C SER A 130 1.24 6.90 -7.84
N GLY A 131 1.45 7.19 -6.57
CA GLY A 131 0.60 6.72 -5.48
C GLY A 131 0.29 7.85 -4.51
N LEU A 132 -0.84 7.75 -3.82
CA LEU A 132 -1.27 8.71 -2.82
C LEU A 132 -1.07 8.14 -1.42
N ARG A 133 -0.34 8.88 -0.60
CA ARG A 133 -0.12 8.54 0.82
C ARG A 133 -1.07 9.35 1.69
N PRO A 134 -1.76 8.73 2.65
CA PRO A 134 -2.60 9.44 3.60
C PRO A 134 -1.74 10.21 4.59
N ASN A 135 -1.66 11.51 4.44
CA ASN A 135 -0.90 12.39 5.31
C ASN A 135 -1.86 13.07 6.30
N ARG A 136 -1.86 12.62 7.55
CA ARG A 136 -2.69 13.18 8.62
C ARG A 136 -2.16 14.55 9.05
N ASN A 137 -3.04 15.48 9.31
CA ASN A 137 -2.74 16.79 9.88
C ASN A 137 -3.66 17.05 11.10
N PRO A 138 -3.10 17.22 12.31
CA PRO A 138 -1.68 17.16 12.69
C PRO A 138 -1.07 15.77 12.47
N GLU A 139 0.26 15.75 12.19
CA GLU A 139 0.99 14.55 11.83
C GLU A 139 1.11 13.56 13.00
N GLY A 140 1.06 12.27 12.69
CA GLY A 140 1.22 11.18 13.65
C GLY A 140 0.45 9.94 13.22
N LEU A 141 0.90 8.78 13.73
CA LEU A 141 0.13 7.53 13.69
C LEU A 141 -0.75 7.48 14.93
N HIS A 142 -2.05 7.35 14.73
CA HIS A 142 -3.03 7.29 15.80
C HIS A 142 -3.90 6.04 15.67
N VAL A 143 -4.16 5.43 16.81
CA VAL A 143 -5.16 4.37 16.98
C VAL A 143 -6.04 4.81 18.14
N ASP A 144 -7.19 5.37 17.82
CA ASP A 144 -8.06 6.01 18.78
C ASP A 144 -9.25 5.12 19.13
N VAL A 145 -9.54 5.02 20.42
CA VAL A 145 -10.77 4.45 20.99
C VAL A 145 -11.43 5.57 21.80
N TYR A 146 -12.75 5.63 21.82
CA TYR A 146 -13.49 6.76 22.38
C TYR A 146 -14.41 6.31 23.50
N ASP A 147 -14.27 6.90 24.69
CA ASP A 147 -15.12 6.61 25.85
C ASP A 147 -16.59 6.99 25.64
N ASP A 148 -16.84 7.96 24.76
CA ASP A 148 -18.18 8.48 24.44
C ASP A 148 -18.80 7.83 23.20
N LEU A 149 -18.09 6.91 22.53
CA LEU A 149 -18.57 6.17 21.36
C LEU A 149 -18.13 4.71 21.41
N GLU A 150 -18.95 3.86 22.02
CA GLU A 150 -18.69 2.42 22.14
C GLU A 150 -18.67 1.73 20.78
N GLY A 151 -17.66 0.88 20.56
CA GLY A 151 -17.56 0.02 19.39
C GLY A 151 -16.89 0.69 18.17
N TYR A 152 -16.32 1.89 18.31
CA TYR A 152 -15.60 2.56 17.23
C TYR A 152 -14.09 2.63 17.49
N VAL A 153 -13.30 2.12 16.56
CA VAL A 153 -11.83 2.25 16.55
C VAL A 153 -11.40 2.99 15.29
N ASN A 154 -10.56 4.00 15.42
CA ASN A 154 -10.11 4.83 14.33
C ASN A 154 -8.59 4.75 14.14
N LEU A 155 -8.15 4.30 12.96
CA LEU A 155 -6.74 4.27 12.56
C LEU A 155 -6.47 5.41 11.60
N SER A 156 -5.58 6.32 11.96
CA SER A 156 -5.22 7.45 11.13
C SER A 156 -3.72 7.71 11.10
N GLY A 157 -3.22 8.35 10.04
CA GLY A 157 -1.80 8.68 9.88
C GLY A 157 -0.88 7.52 9.51
N VAL A 158 -1.44 6.37 9.13
CA VAL A 158 -0.68 5.25 8.56
C VAL A 158 -0.28 5.62 7.13
N ARG A 159 0.92 6.12 6.96
CA ARG A 159 1.47 6.57 5.67
C ARG A 159 2.01 5.40 4.84
N SER A 160 3.18 5.56 4.24
CA SER A 160 3.83 4.55 3.38
C SER A 160 4.18 3.22 4.05
N THR A 161 4.16 3.14 5.38
CA THR A 161 4.47 1.93 6.15
C THR A 161 3.27 1.00 6.37
N GLY A 162 2.10 1.33 5.81
CA GLY A 162 0.85 0.62 6.08
C GLY A 162 0.92 -0.89 5.82
N LEU A 163 1.49 -1.30 4.69
CA LEU A 163 1.61 -2.72 4.36
C LEU A 163 2.51 -3.46 5.38
N THR A 164 3.66 -2.88 5.73
CA THR A 164 4.60 -3.46 6.70
C THR A 164 3.98 -3.54 8.10
N LEU A 165 3.20 -2.53 8.50
CA LEU A 165 2.56 -2.46 9.82
C LEU A 165 1.28 -3.30 9.93
N SER A 166 0.68 -3.69 8.81
CA SER A 166 -0.69 -4.25 8.78
C SER A 166 -0.90 -5.45 9.73
N VAL A 167 0.06 -6.36 9.77
CA VAL A 167 -0.04 -7.58 10.62
C VAL A 167 0.03 -7.22 12.11
N SER A 168 1.04 -6.46 12.53
CA SER A 168 1.19 -6.04 13.94
C SER A 168 0.06 -5.11 14.37
N MET A 169 -0.39 -4.22 13.48
CA MET A 169 -1.53 -3.34 13.73
C MET A 169 -2.82 -4.13 13.90
N GLY A 170 -3.05 -5.16 13.09
CA GLY A 170 -4.20 -6.05 13.23
C GLY A 170 -4.25 -6.75 14.59
N VAL A 171 -3.11 -7.26 15.06
CA VAL A 171 -2.99 -7.88 16.40
C VAL A 171 -3.27 -6.85 17.50
N TYR A 172 -2.69 -5.65 17.38
CA TYR A 172 -2.90 -4.58 18.35
C TYR A 172 -4.36 -4.14 18.44
N VAL A 173 -5.02 -3.93 17.30
CA VAL A 173 -6.44 -3.56 17.26
C VAL A 173 -7.33 -4.65 17.81
N ALA A 174 -7.04 -5.94 17.54
CA ALA A 174 -7.78 -7.05 18.11
C ALA A 174 -7.67 -7.07 19.66
N GLN A 175 -6.48 -6.77 20.20
CA GLN A 175 -6.27 -6.64 21.63
C GLN A 175 -7.07 -5.47 22.21
N LEU A 176 -7.03 -4.29 21.57
CA LEU A 176 -7.82 -3.13 21.98
C LEU A 176 -9.32 -3.42 22.01
N LEU A 177 -9.85 -4.10 20.99
CA LEU A 177 -11.26 -4.49 20.94
C LEU A 177 -11.64 -5.39 22.13
N LYS A 178 -10.77 -6.35 22.48
CA LYS A 178 -10.98 -7.22 23.63
C LYS A 178 -10.98 -6.45 24.94
N GLU A 179 -10.04 -5.52 25.13
CA GLU A 179 -9.95 -4.64 26.31
C GLU A 179 -11.18 -3.74 26.46
N HIS A 180 -11.86 -3.42 25.34
CA HIS A 180 -13.07 -2.57 25.30
C HIS A 180 -14.37 -3.40 25.13
N GLY A 181 -14.36 -4.66 25.58
CA GLY A 181 -15.58 -5.47 25.74
C GLY A 181 -16.02 -6.26 24.51
N CYS A 182 -15.21 -6.34 23.45
CA CYS A 182 -15.48 -7.25 22.35
C CYS A 182 -15.11 -8.68 22.77
N ASP A 183 -16.07 -9.57 22.77
CA ASP A 183 -15.86 -10.99 23.09
C ASP A 183 -15.21 -11.70 21.90
N LEU A 184 -13.88 -11.66 21.85
CA LEU A 184 -13.07 -12.32 20.82
C LEU A 184 -12.64 -13.70 21.30
N VAL A 185 -13.13 -14.73 20.62
CA VAL A 185 -12.77 -16.13 20.88
C VAL A 185 -11.68 -16.56 19.90
N TYR A 186 -10.67 -17.30 20.41
CA TYR A 186 -9.63 -17.86 19.56
C TYR A 186 -10.21 -18.89 18.58
N LYS A 187 -9.86 -18.74 17.30
CA LYS A 187 -10.29 -19.67 16.25
C LYS A 187 -9.30 -20.83 16.15
N GLU A 188 -9.68 -22.01 16.60
CA GLU A 188 -8.82 -23.19 16.64
C GLU A 188 -8.38 -23.66 15.23
N ASP A 189 -9.29 -23.56 14.25
CA ASP A 189 -9.07 -23.92 12.84
C ASP A 189 -8.52 -22.77 11.99
N PHE A 190 -7.92 -21.75 12.64
CA PHE A 190 -7.37 -20.59 11.92
C PHE A 190 -6.27 -20.99 10.94
N LYS A 191 -6.48 -20.70 9.66
CA LYS A 191 -5.52 -20.94 8.60
C LYS A 191 -4.41 -19.89 8.69
N LYS A 192 -3.29 -20.24 9.32
CA LYS A 192 -2.13 -19.35 9.53
C LYS A 192 -1.40 -18.99 8.24
N THR A 193 -1.51 -19.82 7.21
CA THR A 193 -0.82 -19.66 5.93
C THR A 193 -1.80 -19.87 4.79
N ARG A 194 -1.51 -19.27 3.65
CA ARG A 194 -2.16 -19.58 2.38
C ARG A 194 -1.15 -20.22 1.44
N LYS A 195 -1.61 -21.01 0.49
CA LYS A 195 -0.75 -21.48 -0.62
C LYS A 195 -0.29 -20.24 -1.40
N GLY A 196 1.00 -20.17 -1.72
CA GLY A 196 1.55 -19.20 -2.65
C GLY A 196 1.02 -19.44 -4.06
N ILE A 197 1.07 -18.41 -4.90
CA ILE A 197 0.87 -18.56 -6.34
C ILE A 197 2.05 -19.39 -6.87
N ARG A 198 1.77 -20.43 -7.62
CA ARG A 198 2.82 -21.20 -8.28
C ARG A 198 3.29 -20.42 -9.51
N ILE A 199 4.59 -20.10 -9.57
CA ILE A 199 5.18 -19.29 -10.65
C ILE A 199 5.51 -20.21 -11.83
N PHE A 200 4.76 -20.07 -12.92
CA PHE A 200 4.79 -20.99 -14.06
C PHE A 200 6.17 -21.10 -14.72
N HIS A 201 6.87 -19.99 -14.91
CA HIS A 201 8.19 -19.99 -15.56
C HIS A 201 9.33 -20.57 -14.70
N GLU A 202 9.10 -20.76 -13.40
CA GLU A 202 10.05 -21.39 -12.48
C GLU A 202 9.86 -22.92 -12.40
N MET A 203 8.78 -23.46 -12.99
CA MET A 203 8.46 -24.89 -12.97
C MET A 203 9.23 -25.66 -14.03
N THR A 204 9.49 -26.94 -13.75
CA THR A 204 9.93 -27.90 -14.76
C THR A 204 8.81 -28.18 -15.77
N ALA A 205 9.15 -28.73 -16.96
CA ALA A 205 8.17 -29.04 -17.98
C ALA A 205 7.07 -30.00 -17.48
N ASP A 206 7.43 -31.00 -16.69
CA ASP A 206 6.49 -31.95 -16.10
C ASP A 206 5.52 -31.27 -15.13
N GLU A 207 6.04 -30.38 -14.28
CA GLU A 207 5.21 -29.58 -13.35
C GLU A 207 4.28 -28.61 -14.10
N GLN A 208 4.75 -28.02 -15.21
CA GLN A 208 3.92 -27.17 -16.08
C GLN A 208 2.78 -27.95 -16.70
N GLU A 209 3.04 -29.17 -17.20
CA GLU A 209 1.99 -30.05 -17.73
C GLU A 209 0.98 -30.44 -16.65
N GLU A 210 1.44 -30.76 -15.45
CA GLU A 210 0.54 -31.11 -14.34
C GLU A 210 -0.35 -29.95 -13.92
N ILE A 211 0.22 -28.75 -13.73
CA ILE A 211 -0.57 -27.60 -13.30
C ILE A 211 -1.58 -27.16 -14.39
N ILE A 212 -1.25 -27.31 -15.69
CA ILE A 212 -2.18 -27.04 -16.78
C ILE A 212 -3.37 -28.02 -16.74
N LYS A 213 -3.15 -29.29 -16.39
CA LYS A 213 -4.22 -30.28 -16.21
C LYS A 213 -5.10 -29.92 -15.00
N GLU A 214 -4.51 -29.43 -13.91
CA GLU A 214 -5.26 -29.00 -12.72
C GLU A 214 -6.04 -27.70 -12.94
N ASN A 215 -5.45 -26.74 -13.63
CA ASN A 215 -6.02 -25.43 -13.95
C ASN A 215 -5.58 -25.01 -15.36
N PRO A 216 -6.46 -25.14 -16.38
CA PRO A 216 -6.14 -24.78 -17.75
C PRO A 216 -5.70 -23.35 -17.99
N GLY A 217 -6.03 -22.41 -17.07
CA GLY A 217 -5.56 -21.02 -17.10
C GLY A 217 -4.02 -20.90 -17.10
N TYR A 218 -3.30 -21.88 -16.56
CA TYR A 218 -1.84 -21.91 -16.64
C TYR A 218 -1.32 -22.21 -18.06
N GLY A 219 -2.13 -22.74 -18.94
CA GLY A 219 -1.79 -22.92 -20.36
C GLY A 219 -1.96 -21.65 -21.22
N ASN A 220 -2.54 -20.59 -20.66
CA ASN A 220 -2.79 -19.33 -21.37
C ASN A 220 -1.82 -18.24 -20.90
N ILE A 221 -0.80 -17.94 -21.72
CA ILE A 221 0.21 -16.91 -21.41
C ILE A 221 -0.35 -15.52 -21.74
N ILE A 222 -0.57 -14.69 -20.73
CA ILE A 222 -1.04 -13.31 -20.84
C ILE A 222 0.11 -12.34 -21.07
N CYS A 223 1.20 -12.47 -20.29
CA CYS A 223 2.39 -11.65 -20.46
C CYS A 223 3.55 -12.50 -21.00
N ARG A 224 3.90 -12.31 -22.29
CA ARG A 224 4.96 -13.10 -22.94
C ARG A 224 6.37 -12.73 -22.49
N CYS A 225 6.61 -11.49 -22.12
CA CYS A 225 7.95 -11.04 -21.69
C CYS A 225 8.34 -11.58 -20.30
N GLU A 226 7.36 -11.80 -19.42
CA GLU A 226 7.55 -12.37 -18.08
C GLU A 226 6.98 -13.78 -17.95
N THR A 227 6.40 -14.32 -19.03
CA THR A 227 5.76 -15.65 -19.06
C THR A 227 4.69 -15.83 -17.96
N ILE A 228 3.92 -14.74 -17.71
CA ILE A 228 2.82 -14.76 -16.73
C ILE A 228 1.57 -15.37 -17.37
N THR A 229 0.98 -16.34 -16.72
CA THR A 229 -0.21 -17.06 -17.19
C THR A 229 -1.50 -16.48 -16.57
N GLU A 230 -2.64 -16.76 -17.21
CA GLU A 230 -3.96 -16.45 -16.67
C GLU A 230 -4.19 -17.12 -15.30
N GLY A 231 -3.69 -18.35 -15.11
CA GLY A 231 -3.80 -19.09 -13.87
C GLY A 231 -3.02 -18.47 -12.68
N GLU A 232 -2.02 -17.62 -12.95
CA GLU A 232 -1.31 -16.84 -11.93
C GLU A 232 -2.04 -15.54 -11.57
N ILE A 233 -2.92 -15.05 -12.46
CA ILE A 233 -3.63 -13.77 -12.30
C ILE A 233 -4.98 -13.97 -11.57
N LEU A 234 -5.71 -15.05 -11.86
CA LEU A 234 -7.05 -15.35 -11.33
C LEU A 234 -6.99 -16.19 -10.04
#